data_cb2457a9cf6b74749bf0103d5fd8108a
#
_entry.id   cb2457a9cf6b74749bf0103d5fd8108a
#
_cell.length_a   1.000
_cell.length_b   1.000
_cell.length_c   1.000
_cell.angle_alpha   90.00
_cell.angle_beta   90.00
_cell.angle_gamma   90.00
#
_symmetry.space_group_name_H-M   'P 1'
#
loop_
_entity.id
_entity.type
_entity.pdbx_description
1 polymer ?
#
loop_
_entity_poly.entity_id
_entity_poly.type
_entity_poly.pdbx_seq_one_letter_code
_entity_poly.pdbx_strand_id
1 'polypeptide(L)'
;MSDAPIMAPTAGPDQPLAAANISQLVAVALRLAMEVSTLRERLRTQQLLLEQAGVLAPGAVDRFVPQGEELQARLAADRELIEALVSDLRT
;
A
#
# COMPACT_ATOMS: atom_id res chain seq x y z
N MET A 1 19.31 -27.24 -22.38
CA MET A 1 19.27 -26.95 -22.24
C MET A 1 19.12 -26.59 -21.67
N SER A 2 18.82 -26.78 -21.55
CA SER A 2 18.62 -26.43 -21.11
C SER A 2 18.40 -25.89 -20.47
N ASP A 3 18.24 -25.77 -20.40
CA ASP A 3 18.13 -25.25 -19.86
C ASP A 3 17.75 -24.71 -19.27
N ALA A 4 17.61 -24.78 -19.39
CA ALA A 4 17.27 -24.35 -18.87
C ALA A 4 16.94 -23.88 -18.12
N PRO A 5 17.12 -23.82 -18.14
CA PRO A 5 16.76 -23.41 -17.30
C PRO A 5 16.39 -22.84 -16.74
N ILE A 6 16.43 -22.69 -17.17
CA ILE A 6 15.98 -22.12 -16.63
C ILE A 6 15.46 -21.91 -15.94
N MET A 7 15.41 -22.20 -15.80
CA MET A 7 14.84 -22.11 -15.05
C MET A 7 14.10 -21.75 -14.63
N ALA A 8 13.98 -21.91 -15.03
CA ALA A 8 13.26 -21.68 -14.67
C ALA A 8 12.78 -21.58 -14.00
N PRO A 9 12.73 -21.34 -14.13
CA PRO A 9 12.16 -21.01 -13.22
C PRO A 9 11.50 -21.55 -12.46
N THR A 10 11.94 -22.09 -12.40
CA THR A 10 11.15 -22.54 -11.86
C THR A 10 10.41 -22.26 -11.05
N ALA A 11 10.22 -22.51 -11.27
CA ALA A 11 9.00 -22.21 -10.68
C ALA A 11 8.84 -22.82 -9.34
N GLY A 12 9.66 -22.45 -8.46
CA GLY A 12 9.50 -22.84 -7.08
C GLY A 12 8.41 -22.04 -6.42
N PRO A 13 8.00 -22.43 -5.22
CA PRO A 13 7.00 -21.68 -4.47
C PRO A 13 7.43 -20.25 -4.16
N ASP A 14 8.74 -19.98 -4.23
CA ASP A 14 9.26 -18.65 -3.99
C ASP A 14 9.19 -17.76 -5.22
N GLN A 15 8.61 -18.25 -6.32
CA GLN A 15 8.54 -17.51 -7.55
C GLN A 15 7.11 -17.31 -8.00
N PRO A 16 6.20 -16.83 -7.14
CA PRO A 16 4.83 -16.56 -7.55
C PRO A 16 4.76 -15.43 -8.56
N LEU A 17 5.83 -14.65 -8.68
CA LEU A 17 5.90 -13.53 -9.59
C LEU A 17 6.51 -13.90 -10.92
N ALA A 18 6.47 -15.19 -11.27
CA ALA A 18 6.96 -15.66 -12.55
C ALA A 18 6.23 -14.94 -13.69
N ALA A 19 6.83 -14.97 -14.89
CA ALA A 19 6.31 -14.26 -16.06
C ALA A 19 4.84 -14.57 -16.31
N ALA A 20 4.41 -15.80 -16.05
CA ALA A 20 3.01 -16.19 -16.26
C ALA A 20 2.03 -15.38 -15.44
N ASN A 21 2.51 -14.75 -14.35
CA ASN A 21 1.66 -14.00 -13.44
C ASN A 21 1.74 -12.49 -13.63
N ILE A 22 2.45 -12.02 -14.64
CA ILE A 22 2.63 -10.57 -14.83
C ILE A 22 1.30 -9.87 -15.04
N SER A 23 0.42 -10.44 -15.88
CA SER A 23 -0.88 -9.82 -16.11
C SER A 23 -1.72 -9.79 -14.84
N GLN A 24 -1.59 -10.82 -14.01
CA GLN A 24 -2.30 -10.86 -12.73
C GLN A 24 -1.75 -9.79 -11.79
N LEU A 25 -0.43 -9.60 -11.78
CA LEU A 25 0.18 -8.55 -10.97
C LEU A 25 -0.29 -7.16 -11.40
N VAL A 26 -0.37 -6.92 -12.71
CA VAL A 26 -0.87 -5.65 -13.22
C VAL A 26 -2.32 -5.44 -12.77
N ALA A 27 -3.14 -6.48 -12.87
CA ALA A 27 -4.54 -6.39 -12.45
C ALA A 27 -4.65 -6.06 -10.96
N VAL A 28 -3.84 -6.72 -10.13
CA VAL A 28 -3.82 -6.46 -8.69
C VAL A 28 -3.36 -5.03 -8.42
N ALA A 29 -2.31 -4.58 -9.10
CA ALA A 29 -1.80 -3.22 -8.91
C ALA A 29 -2.85 -2.18 -9.30
N LEU A 30 -3.58 -2.40 -10.40
CA LEU A 30 -4.64 -1.50 -10.81
C LEU A 30 -5.77 -1.46 -9.80
N ARG A 31 -6.16 -2.62 -9.29
CA ARG A 31 -7.20 -2.68 -8.27
C ARG A 31 -6.77 -1.93 -7.01
N LEU A 32 -5.53 -2.13 -6.56
CA LEU A 32 -5.02 -1.41 -5.40
C LEU A 32 -4.99 0.08 -5.64
N ALA A 33 -4.59 0.51 -6.85
CA ALA A 33 -4.58 1.92 -7.20
C ALA A 33 -5.98 2.51 -7.13
N MET A 34 -7.00 1.77 -7.60
CA MET A 34 -8.38 2.23 -7.54
C MET A 34 -8.88 2.32 -6.10
N GLU A 35 -8.52 1.35 -5.25
CA GLU A 35 -8.91 1.39 -3.85
C GLU A 35 -8.24 2.54 -3.12
N VAL A 36 -6.96 2.79 -3.41
CA VAL A 36 -6.27 3.93 -2.83
C VAL A 36 -6.93 5.23 -3.27
N SER A 37 -7.29 5.34 -4.55
CA SER A 37 -7.96 6.53 -5.08
C SER A 37 -9.28 6.77 -4.35
N THR A 38 -10.08 5.71 -4.17
CA THR A 38 -11.35 5.81 -3.45
C THR A 38 -11.14 6.28 -2.01
N LEU A 39 -10.16 5.71 -1.33
CA LEU A 39 -9.87 6.10 0.05
C LEU A 39 -9.42 7.56 0.13
N ARG A 40 -8.60 8.00 -0.81
CA ARG A 40 -8.17 9.40 -0.84
C ARG A 40 -9.34 10.34 -1.04
N GLU A 41 -10.27 9.98 -1.92
CA GLU A 41 -11.47 10.78 -2.14
C GLU A 41 -12.35 10.84 -0.90
N ARG A 42 -12.51 9.71 -0.22
CA ARG A 42 -13.30 9.68 1.00
C ARG A 42 -12.68 10.52 2.11
N LEU A 43 -11.37 10.44 2.25
CA LEU A 43 -10.66 11.28 3.22
C LEU A 43 -10.82 12.75 2.88
N ARG A 44 -10.72 13.09 1.60
CA ARG A 44 -10.91 14.47 1.16
C ARG A 44 -12.34 14.96 1.47
N THR A 45 -13.32 14.11 1.22
CA THR A 45 -14.72 14.45 1.51
C THR A 45 -14.91 14.66 3.01
N GLN A 46 -14.37 13.76 3.84
CA GLN A 46 -14.48 13.92 5.29
C GLN A 46 -13.83 15.21 5.75
N GLN A 47 -12.67 15.53 5.21
CA GLN A 47 -11.97 16.76 5.54
C GLN A 47 -12.81 17.99 5.18
N LEU A 48 -13.38 18.00 3.98
CA LEU A 48 -14.22 19.09 3.53
C LEU A 48 -15.43 19.27 4.43
N LEU A 49 -16.11 18.17 4.76
CA LEU A 49 -17.31 18.24 5.60
C LEU A 49 -16.96 18.77 6.99
N LEU A 50 -15.84 18.37 7.55
CA LEU A 50 -15.40 18.85 8.85
C LEU A 50 -15.02 20.33 8.81
N GLU A 51 -14.41 20.76 7.72
CA GLU A 51 -14.08 22.18 7.55
C GLU A 51 -15.34 23.02 7.40
N GLN A 52 -16.30 22.53 6.60
CA GLN A 52 -17.57 23.24 6.41
C GLN A 52 -18.38 23.32 7.69
N ALA A 53 -18.27 22.29 8.53
CA ALA A 53 -18.97 22.27 9.83
C ALA A 53 -18.24 23.09 10.89
N GLY A 54 -17.07 23.62 10.59
CA GLY A 54 -16.32 24.44 11.53
C GLY A 54 -15.56 23.63 12.57
N VAL A 55 -15.50 22.30 12.42
CA VAL A 55 -14.76 21.44 13.36
C VAL A 55 -13.26 21.56 13.11
N LEU A 56 -12.87 21.72 11.83
CA LEU A 56 -11.48 21.90 11.45
C LEU A 56 -11.30 23.24 10.77
N ALA A 57 -10.18 23.90 11.07
CA ALA A 57 -9.78 25.08 10.30
C ALA A 57 -9.32 24.63 8.92
N PRO A 58 -9.52 25.45 7.88
CA PRO A 58 -9.04 25.12 6.54
C PRO A 58 -7.54 24.78 6.56
N GLY A 59 -7.18 23.67 5.95
CA GLY A 59 -5.78 23.22 5.88
C GLY A 59 -5.22 22.60 7.15
N ALA A 60 -6.04 22.42 8.18
CA ALA A 60 -5.56 21.87 9.45
C ALA A 60 -4.94 20.48 9.29
N VAL A 61 -5.54 19.65 8.42
CA VAL A 61 -5.04 18.28 8.21
C VAL A 61 -3.63 18.32 7.60
N ASP A 62 -3.42 19.23 6.66
CA ASP A 62 -2.11 19.33 5.99
C ASP A 62 -1.03 19.90 6.89
N ARG A 63 -1.43 20.70 7.88
CA ARG A 63 -0.48 21.30 8.81
C ARG A 63 -0.21 20.46 10.04
N PHE A 64 -1.00 19.40 10.23
CA PHE A 64 -0.85 18.56 11.41
C PHE A 64 0.49 17.84 11.38
N VAL A 65 1.22 17.92 12.48
CA VAL A 65 2.50 17.22 12.65
C VAL A 65 2.36 16.26 13.81
N PRO A 66 2.38 14.95 13.55
CA PRO A 66 2.28 13.98 14.65
C PRO A 66 3.51 14.06 15.55
N GLN A 67 3.29 13.92 16.85
CA GLN A 67 4.36 14.00 17.84
C GLN A 67 4.07 12.96 18.93
N GLY A 68 5.10 12.65 19.71
CA GLY A 68 4.95 11.79 20.87
C GLY A 68 4.41 10.42 20.53
N GLU A 69 3.42 9.98 21.26
CA GLU A 69 2.85 8.65 21.10
C GLU A 69 2.21 8.45 19.72
N GLU A 70 1.59 9.49 19.19
CA GLU A 70 0.98 9.39 17.87
C GLU A 70 2.04 9.14 16.80
N LEU A 71 3.16 9.83 16.87
CA LEU A 71 4.26 9.62 15.93
C LEU A 71 4.79 8.19 16.05
N GLN A 72 4.98 7.71 17.28
CA GLN A 72 5.47 6.35 17.50
C GLN A 72 4.49 5.31 16.98
N ALA A 73 3.20 5.53 17.16
CA ALA A 73 2.18 4.61 16.65
C ALA A 73 2.22 4.54 15.12
N ARG A 74 2.40 5.69 14.46
CA ARG A 74 2.47 5.71 12.99
C ARG A 74 3.72 5.01 12.47
N LEU A 75 4.86 5.23 13.14
CA LEU A 75 6.09 4.55 12.74
C LEU A 75 6.00 3.05 12.94
N ALA A 76 5.35 2.62 14.03
CA ALA A 76 5.14 1.20 14.28
C ALA A 76 4.22 0.58 13.21
N ALA A 77 3.15 1.28 12.84
CA ALA A 77 2.24 0.79 11.81
C ALA A 77 2.95 0.68 10.45
N ASP A 78 3.77 1.68 10.12
CA ASP A 78 4.55 1.65 8.87
C ASP A 78 5.50 0.46 8.86
N ARG A 79 6.16 0.20 9.98
CA ARG A 79 7.09 -0.92 10.08
C ARG A 79 6.36 -2.25 9.92
N GLU A 80 5.21 -2.39 10.56
CA GLU A 80 4.41 -3.60 10.44
C GLU A 80 3.98 -3.85 9.00
N LEU A 81 3.56 -2.79 8.31
CA LEU A 81 3.14 -2.92 6.91
C LEU A 81 4.31 -3.37 6.04
N ILE A 82 5.48 -2.76 6.23
CA ILE A 82 6.66 -3.11 5.46
C ILE A 82 7.05 -4.57 5.73
N GLU A 83 7.03 -4.98 6.99
CA GLU A 83 7.36 -6.35 7.36
C GLU A 83 6.37 -7.35 6.74
N ALA A 84 5.09 -7.01 6.73
CA ALA A 84 4.08 -7.87 6.12
C ALA A 84 4.31 -8.00 4.62
N LEU A 85 4.61 -6.90 3.93
CA LEU A 85 4.87 -6.93 2.50
C LEU A 85 6.13 -7.75 2.16
N VAL A 86 7.18 -7.58 2.96
CA VAL A 86 8.41 -8.35 2.77
C VAL A 86 8.14 -9.84 2.99
N SER A 87 7.37 -10.17 4.02
CA SER A 87 7.00 -11.55 4.30
C SER A 87 6.23 -12.16 3.13
N ASP A 88 5.28 -11.40 2.56
CA ASP A 88 4.49 -11.88 1.41
C ASP A 88 5.38 -12.16 0.21
N LEU A 89 6.43 -11.37 0.01
CA LEU A 89 7.35 -11.58 -1.09
C LEU A 89 8.20 -12.84 -0.92
N ARG A 90 8.34 -13.32 0.31
CA ARG A 90 9.16 -14.52 0.60
C ARG A 90 8.37 -15.81 0.48
N THR A 91 7.06 -15.73 0.43
CA THR A 91 6.22 -16.91 0.30
C THR A 91 5.79 -17.09 -1.14
#